data_29b4a3fe4a130a4f9d9558b4d87a2b95
#
_entry.id   29b4a3fe4a130a4f9d9558b4d87a2b95
#
_cell.length_a   1.000
_cell.length_b   1.000
_cell.length_c   1.000
_cell.angle_alpha   90.00
_cell.angle_beta   90.00
_cell.angle_gamma   90.00
#
_symmetry.space_group_name_H-M   'P 1'
#
loop_
_entity.id
_entity.type
_entity.pdbx_description
1 polymer ?
#
loop_
_entity_poly.entity_id
_entity_poly.type
_entity_poly.pdbx_seq_one_letter_code
_entity_poly.pdbx_strand_id
1 'polypeptide(L)'
;MSFSIAGKTAIVTGAANGIGLAIGRQFAEKGANVMFVDMDEKRLIDELGEQVDDGNVRYFSGDLREKLTIANLLSATLDAFDQVDVLVNGARQVIPSDPLDPEDNSVMDLLNQNLMPALRLSQLVAKRMIKQAEGKEDGAAGSIINLSSI
;
A
#
# COMPACT_ATOMS: atom_id res chain seq x y z
N MET A 1 -12.21 -11.66 21.70
CA MET A 1 -10.92 -11.85 20.99
C MET A 1 -10.50 -10.52 20.41
N SER A 2 -9.36 -9.98 20.79
CA SER A 2 -8.85 -8.74 20.22
C SER A 2 -7.76 -9.05 19.20
N PHE A 3 -7.85 -8.42 18.04
CA PHE A 3 -6.80 -8.48 17.04
C PHE A 3 -5.85 -7.31 17.27
N SER A 4 -4.58 -7.60 17.51
CA SER A 4 -3.56 -6.57 17.65
C SER A 4 -2.70 -6.51 16.39
N ILE A 5 -2.46 -5.28 15.91
CA ILE A 5 -1.51 -5.02 14.82
C ILE A 5 -0.16 -4.50 15.33
N ALA A 6 -0.01 -4.39 16.66
CA ALA A 6 1.25 -3.95 17.25
C ALA A 6 2.41 -4.86 16.81
N GLY A 7 3.49 -4.24 16.34
CA GLY A 7 4.66 -4.95 15.82
C GLY A 7 4.51 -5.55 14.43
N LYS A 8 3.33 -5.54 13.83
CA LYS A 8 3.11 -5.95 12.45
C LYS A 8 3.50 -4.83 11.48
N THR A 9 3.85 -5.20 10.26
CA THR A 9 4.22 -4.26 9.21
C THR A 9 3.13 -4.17 8.15
N ALA A 10 2.67 -2.97 7.86
CA ALA A 10 1.67 -2.67 6.86
C ALA A 10 2.24 -1.79 5.75
N ILE A 11 1.89 -2.12 4.51
CA ILE A 11 2.03 -1.24 3.35
C ILE A 11 0.65 -0.65 3.07
N VAL A 12 0.55 0.68 2.99
CA VAL A 12 -0.70 1.39 2.66
C VAL A 12 -0.45 2.25 1.43
N THR A 13 -1.11 1.94 0.33
CA THR A 13 -1.03 2.73 -0.91
C THR A 13 -2.12 3.79 -0.96
N GLY A 14 -1.88 4.87 -1.71
CA GLY A 14 -2.76 6.03 -1.71
C GLY A 14 -2.75 6.77 -0.37
N ALA A 15 -1.60 6.79 0.30
CA ALA A 15 -1.49 7.17 1.70
C ALA A 15 -1.09 8.65 1.93
N ALA A 16 -0.96 9.45 0.87
CA ALA A 16 -0.66 10.89 1.02
C ALA A 16 -1.89 11.72 1.44
N ASN A 17 -3.08 11.16 1.34
CA ASN A 17 -4.32 11.87 1.69
C ASN A 17 -5.46 10.91 2.03
N GLY A 18 -6.59 11.48 2.47
CA GLY A 18 -7.87 10.82 2.59
C GLY A 18 -7.84 9.54 3.43
N ILE A 19 -8.53 8.51 2.93
CA ILE A 19 -8.73 7.25 3.64
C ILE A 19 -7.40 6.51 3.87
N GLY A 20 -6.53 6.46 2.86
CA GLY A 20 -5.23 5.80 2.98
C GLY A 20 -4.36 6.43 4.08
N LEU A 21 -4.29 7.76 4.13
CA LEU A 21 -3.56 8.49 5.17
C LEU A 21 -4.14 8.20 6.56
N ALA A 22 -5.47 8.22 6.68
CA ALA A 22 -6.14 7.93 7.95
C ALA A 22 -5.88 6.50 8.45
N ILE A 23 -5.93 5.52 7.55
CA ILE A 23 -5.63 4.12 7.87
C ILE A 23 -4.18 3.98 8.34
N GLY A 24 -3.23 4.53 7.58
CA GLY A 24 -1.82 4.45 7.93
C GLY A 24 -1.51 5.07 9.30
N ARG A 25 -2.06 6.24 9.58
CA ARG A 25 -1.94 6.91 10.88
C ARG A 25 -2.53 6.08 12.01
N GLN A 26 -3.72 5.53 11.81
CA GLN A 26 -4.37 4.68 12.81
C GLN A 26 -3.55 3.42 13.11
N PHE A 27 -2.98 2.80 12.10
CA PHE A 27 -2.11 1.64 12.27
C PHE A 27 -0.84 2.01 13.04
N ALA A 28 -0.20 3.12 12.69
CA ALA A 28 1.00 3.60 13.38
C ALA A 28 0.73 3.92 14.85
N GLU A 29 -0.40 4.57 15.16
CA GLU A 29 -0.83 4.85 16.53
C GLU A 29 -1.04 3.58 17.36
N LYS A 30 -1.47 2.50 16.70
CA LYS A 30 -1.65 1.19 17.34
C LYS A 30 -0.37 0.35 17.42
N GLY A 31 0.77 0.91 17.08
CA GLY A 31 2.08 0.28 17.20
C GLY A 31 2.50 -0.58 16.02
N ALA A 32 1.82 -0.50 14.89
CA ALA A 32 2.28 -1.13 13.66
C ALA A 32 3.42 -0.33 13.02
N ASN A 33 4.27 -1.03 12.28
CA ASN A 33 5.19 -0.39 11.33
C ASN A 33 4.43 -0.10 10.05
N VAL A 34 4.53 1.09 9.51
CA VAL A 34 3.75 1.49 8.33
C VAL A 34 4.65 2.12 7.27
N MET A 35 4.56 1.56 6.07
CA MET A 35 5.09 2.13 4.84
C MET A 35 3.95 2.86 4.10
N PHE A 36 3.97 4.18 4.16
CA PHE A 36 3.02 5.04 3.43
C PHE A 36 3.48 5.22 1.99
N VAL A 37 2.63 4.90 1.04
CA VAL A 37 2.97 4.89 -0.40
C VAL A 37 2.05 5.80 -1.18
N ASP A 38 2.63 6.68 -1.98
CA ASP A 38 1.88 7.55 -2.89
C ASP A 38 2.79 8.03 -4.03
N MET A 39 2.20 8.53 -5.12
CA MET A 39 2.94 9.22 -6.18
C MET A 39 3.31 10.64 -5.77
N ASP A 40 2.55 11.26 -4.88
CA ASP A 40 2.73 12.64 -4.42
C ASP A 40 3.73 12.71 -3.26
N GLU A 41 5.01 12.71 -3.63
CA GLU A 41 6.11 12.78 -2.65
C GLU A 41 6.03 14.02 -1.77
N LYS A 42 5.72 15.16 -2.37
CA LYS A 42 5.62 16.41 -1.62
C LYS A 42 4.58 16.30 -0.50
N ARG A 43 3.42 15.75 -0.84
CA ARG A 43 2.35 15.59 0.15
C ARG A 43 2.70 14.54 1.22
N LEU A 44 3.36 13.46 0.85
CA LEU A 44 3.90 12.50 1.84
C LEU A 44 4.84 13.18 2.83
N ILE A 45 5.76 14.00 2.34
CA ILE A 45 6.70 14.75 3.17
C ILE A 45 5.97 15.76 4.06
N ASP A 46 5.03 16.53 3.49
CA ASP A 46 4.27 17.52 4.24
C ASP A 46 3.45 16.89 5.38
N GLU A 47 2.89 15.69 5.15
CA GLU A 47 2.05 14.99 6.13
C GLU A 47 2.84 14.16 7.15
N LEU A 48 3.98 13.59 6.77
CA LEU A 48 4.69 12.58 7.55
C LEU A 48 6.10 13.01 7.97
N GLY A 49 6.65 14.08 7.42
CA GLY A 49 8.07 14.42 7.54
C GLY A 49 8.62 14.41 8.95
N GLU A 50 7.87 14.87 9.93
CA GLU A 50 8.26 14.89 11.35
C GLU A 50 8.15 13.49 12.01
N GLN A 51 7.37 12.57 11.43
CA GLN A 51 7.08 11.24 11.99
C GLN A 51 8.01 10.16 11.46
N VAL A 52 8.66 10.40 10.32
CA VAL A 52 9.51 9.39 9.64
C VAL A 52 10.68 8.93 10.51
N ASP A 53 11.17 9.78 11.38
CA ASP A 53 12.29 9.46 12.26
C ASP A 53 11.89 8.65 13.51
N ASP A 54 10.61 8.46 13.75
CA ASP A 54 10.09 7.74 14.93
C ASP A 54 10.11 6.21 14.82
N GLY A 55 10.83 5.66 13.87
CA GLY A 55 11.08 4.23 13.77
C GLY A 55 10.02 3.43 13.05
N ASN A 56 8.73 3.61 13.37
CA ASN A 56 7.63 2.79 12.81
C ASN A 56 6.90 3.43 11.63
N VAL A 57 7.29 4.60 11.20
CA VAL A 57 6.71 5.29 10.04
C VAL A 57 7.79 5.51 8.98
N ARG A 58 7.49 5.09 7.75
CA ARG A 58 8.32 5.34 6.57
C ARG A 58 7.40 5.72 5.42
N TYR A 59 7.94 6.37 4.43
CA TYR A 59 7.22 6.60 3.18
C TYR A 59 8.02 6.15 1.97
N PHE A 60 7.30 5.86 0.92
CA PHE A 60 7.84 5.51 -0.40
C PHE A 60 7.05 6.25 -1.46
N SER A 61 7.74 6.99 -2.31
CA SER A 61 7.13 7.68 -3.44
C SER A 61 7.44 6.96 -4.74
N GLY A 62 6.42 6.73 -5.56
CA GLY A 62 6.61 6.12 -6.85
C GLY A 62 5.33 5.81 -7.60
N ASP A 63 5.49 5.55 -8.88
CA ASP A 63 4.40 5.16 -9.77
C ASP A 63 4.22 3.64 -9.78
N LEU A 64 3.17 3.16 -9.12
CA LEU A 64 2.89 1.73 -9.00
C LEU A 64 2.41 1.06 -10.30
N ARG A 65 2.25 1.81 -11.39
CA ARG A 65 2.05 1.22 -12.72
C ARG A 65 3.31 0.50 -13.21
N GLU A 66 4.46 0.88 -12.69
CA GLU A 66 5.74 0.31 -13.09
C GLU A 66 6.14 -0.88 -12.21
N LYS A 67 6.44 -2.00 -12.86
CA LYS A 67 6.82 -3.24 -12.13
C LYS A 67 8.05 -3.08 -11.27
N LEU A 68 9.03 -2.31 -11.74
CA LEU A 68 10.25 -2.04 -10.97
C LEU A 68 9.95 -1.24 -9.71
N THR A 69 9.05 -0.27 -9.78
CA THR A 69 8.61 0.51 -8.62
C THR A 69 7.97 -0.39 -7.56
N ILE A 70 7.13 -1.33 -7.98
CA ILE A 70 6.50 -2.31 -7.08
C ILE A 70 7.56 -3.17 -6.38
N ALA A 71 8.56 -3.66 -7.11
CA ALA A 71 9.64 -4.44 -6.54
C ALA A 71 10.49 -3.61 -5.55
N ASN A 72 10.79 -2.36 -5.90
CA ASN A 72 11.52 -1.44 -5.03
C ASN A 72 10.75 -1.11 -3.76
N LEU A 73 9.43 -0.96 -3.85
CA LEU A 73 8.57 -0.75 -2.67
C LEU A 73 8.67 -1.91 -1.68
N LEU A 74 8.56 -3.14 -2.16
CA LEU A 74 8.70 -4.30 -1.27
C LEU A 74 10.10 -4.36 -0.66
N SER A 75 11.15 -4.14 -1.45
CA SER A 75 12.53 -4.10 -0.94
C SER A 75 12.70 -3.02 0.13
N ALA A 76 12.23 -1.81 -0.11
CA ALA A 76 12.31 -0.72 0.86
C ALA A 76 11.57 -1.04 2.17
N THR A 77 10.41 -1.69 2.07
CA THR A 77 9.64 -2.12 3.23
C THR A 77 10.39 -3.17 4.05
N LEU A 78 10.98 -4.17 3.38
CA LEU A 78 11.76 -5.22 4.05
C LEU A 78 13.06 -4.68 4.64
N ASP A 79 13.72 -3.74 3.98
CA ASP A 79 14.91 -3.07 4.51
C ASP A 79 14.61 -2.27 5.77
N ALA A 80 13.45 -1.64 5.83
CA ALA A 80 13.04 -0.85 6.99
C ALA A 80 12.52 -1.70 8.16
N PHE A 81 11.78 -2.78 7.89
CA PHE A 81 10.98 -3.49 8.89
C PHE A 81 11.12 -5.02 8.89
N ASP A 82 11.93 -5.59 8.02
CA ASP A 82 12.23 -7.03 7.87
C ASP A 82 11.05 -7.91 7.44
N GLN A 83 9.83 -7.45 7.49
CA GLN A 83 8.62 -8.23 7.22
C GLN A 83 7.51 -7.38 6.60
N VAL A 84 6.51 -8.06 6.04
CA VAL A 84 5.23 -7.45 5.63
C VAL A 84 4.08 -8.38 6.01
N ASP A 85 3.11 -7.85 6.73
CA ASP A 85 1.98 -8.60 7.28
C ASP A 85 0.64 -8.14 6.74
N VAL A 86 0.53 -6.88 6.35
CA VAL A 86 -0.71 -6.26 5.88
C VAL A 86 -0.42 -5.42 4.64
N LEU A 87 -1.27 -5.57 3.63
CA LEU A 87 -1.31 -4.69 2.47
C LEU A 87 -2.68 -4.04 2.37
N VAL A 88 -2.72 -2.72 2.31
CA VAL A 88 -3.93 -1.95 2.02
C VAL A 88 -3.77 -1.29 0.65
N ASN A 89 -4.52 -1.78 -0.33
CA ASN A 89 -4.60 -1.19 -1.67
C ASN A 89 -5.61 -0.04 -1.65
N GLY A 90 -5.13 1.17 -1.39
CA GLY A 90 -5.93 2.39 -1.30
C GLY A 90 -5.64 3.40 -2.41
N ALA A 91 -4.63 3.15 -3.25
CA ALA A 91 -4.32 4.03 -4.37
C ALA A 91 -5.43 3.98 -5.44
N ARG A 92 -5.93 5.16 -5.78
CA ARG A 92 -6.96 5.27 -6.82
C ARG A 92 -6.84 6.60 -7.55
N GLN A 93 -7.34 6.60 -8.78
CA GLN A 93 -7.55 7.79 -9.57
C GLN A 93 -9.00 7.78 -10.10
N VAL A 94 -9.58 8.95 -10.22
CA VAL A 94 -10.89 9.16 -10.85
C VAL A 94 -10.66 10.06 -12.06
N ILE A 95 -11.06 9.57 -13.23
CA ILE A 95 -10.96 10.29 -14.50
C ILE A 95 -12.36 10.35 -15.11
N PRO A 96 -12.84 11.51 -15.56
CA PRO A 96 -14.08 11.58 -16.32
C PRO A 96 -13.99 10.76 -17.62
N SER A 97 -15.03 10.05 -17.94
CA SER A 97 -15.13 9.26 -19.17
C SER A 97 -16.24 9.82 -20.06
N ASP A 98 -15.99 9.84 -21.37
CA ASP A 98 -17.05 10.04 -22.37
C ASP A 98 -17.36 8.69 -23.02
N PRO A 99 -18.47 8.03 -22.64
CA PRO A 99 -18.79 6.70 -23.16
C PRO A 99 -19.24 6.70 -24.63
N LEU A 100 -19.44 7.87 -25.22
CA LEU A 100 -19.84 8.02 -26.61
C LEU A 100 -18.67 8.37 -27.53
N ASP A 101 -17.52 8.69 -26.98
CA ASP A 101 -16.30 8.98 -27.76
C ASP A 101 -15.46 7.70 -27.89
N PRO A 102 -15.34 7.17 -29.14
CA PRO A 102 -14.53 5.97 -29.37
C PRO A 102 -13.02 6.17 -29.17
N GLU A 103 -12.57 7.41 -29.08
CA GLU A 103 -11.15 7.76 -28.81
C GLU A 103 -10.89 7.98 -27.31
N ASP A 104 -11.91 7.91 -26.46
CA ASP A 104 -11.72 8.04 -25.03
C ASP A 104 -10.98 6.81 -24.46
N ASN A 105 -9.81 7.03 -23.89
CA ASN A 105 -8.97 5.99 -23.30
C ASN A 105 -9.10 5.88 -21.77
N SER A 106 -10.03 6.60 -21.16
CA SER A 106 -10.17 6.69 -19.71
C SER A 106 -10.36 5.34 -19.03
N VAL A 107 -11.09 4.40 -19.64
CA VAL A 107 -11.29 3.05 -19.09
C VAL A 107 -9.95 2.31 -18.98
N MET A 108 -9.13 2.33 -20.03
CA MET A 108 -7.81 1.69 -20.00
C MET A 108 -6.88 2.36 -19.01
N ASP A 109 -6.91 3.70 -18.94
CA ASP A 109 -6.11 4.46 -17.98
C ASP A 109 -6.51 4.11 -16.55
N LEU A 110 -7.82 4.01 -16.27
CA LEU A 110 -8.32 3.64 -14.95
C LEU A 110 -7.97 2.20 -14.58
N LEU A 111 -8.01 1.26 -15.52
CA LEU A 111 -7.56 -0.12 -15.29
C LEU A 111 -6.07 -0.15 -14.94
N ASN A 112 -5.26 0.60 -15.64
CA ASN A 112 -3.81 0.68 -15.41
C ASN A 112 -3.46 1.41 -14.11
N GLN A 113 -4.30 2.33 -13.65
CA GLN A 113 -4.10 3.09 -12.41
C GLN A 113 -4.68 2.38 -11.17
N ASN A 114 -5.89 1.82 -11.29
CA ASN A 114 -6.65 1.36 -10.13
C ASN A 114 -6.63 -0.16 -9.95
N LEU A 115 -6.56 -0.94 -11.03
CA LEU A 115 -6.64 -2.40 -10.96
C LEU A 115 -5.27 -3.07 -11.04
N MET A 116 -4.51 -2.79 -12.09
CA MET A 116 -3.26 -3.53 -12.36
C MET A 116 -2.20 -3.35 -11.26
N PRO A 117 -1.97 -2.16 -10.70
CA PRO A 117 -1.05 -2.01 -9.58
C PRO A 117 -1.47 -2.81 -8.34
N ALA A 118 -2.75 -2.77 -7.99
CA ALA A 118 -3.27 -3.53 -6.85
C ALA A 118 -3.08 -5.04 -7.04
N LEU A 119 -3.37 -5.55 -8.24
CA LEU A 119 -3.17 -6.96 -8.56
C LEU A 119 -1.68 -7.37 -8.46
N ARG A 120 -0.81 -6.62 -9.11
CA ARG A 120 0.64 -6.92 -9.14
C ARG A 120 1.28 -6.83 -7.75
N LEU A 121 0.96 -5.78 -7.01
CA LEU A 121 1.45 -5.60 -5.65
C LEU A 121 0.94 -6.70 -4.72
N SER A 122 -0.34 -7.04 -4.83
CA SER A 122 -0.94 -8.14 -4.05
C SER A 122 -0.25 -9.48 -4.31
N GLN A 123 0.04 -9.79 -5.57
CA GLN A 123 0.75 -11.03 -5.93
C GLN A 123 2.17 -11.08 -5.34
N LEU A 124 2.90 -9.98 -5.44
CA LEU A 124 4.28 -9.91 -4.93
C LEU A 124 4.32 -9.97 -3.39
N VAL A 125 3.45 -9.23 -2.73
CA VAL A 125 3.35 -9.19 -1.27
C VAL A 125 2.85 -10.53 -0.72
N ALA A 126 1.83 -11.14 -1.35
CA ALA A 126 1.32 -12.45 -0.94
C ALA A 126 2.41 -13.53 -1.01
N LYS A 127 3.23 -13.52 -2.06
CA LYS A 127 4.37 -14.43 -2.18
C LYS A 127 5.34 -14.29 -1.02
N ARG A 128 5.63 -13.07 -0.59
CA ARG A 128 6.48 -12.80 0.58
C ARG A 128 5.82 -13.24 1.88
N MET A 129 4.53 -12.96 2.06
CA MET A 129 3.77 -13.39 3.24
C MET A 129 3.79 -14.91 3.40
N ILE A 130 3.58 -15.65 2.32
CA ILE A 130 3.63 -17.11 2.31
C ILE A 130 5.02 -17.61 2.72
N LYS A 131 6.07 -17.01 2.19
CA LYS A 131 7.44 -17.34 2.57
C LYS A 131 7.73 -17.09 4.05
N GLN A 132 7.24 -15.98 4.60
CA GLN A 132 7.37 -15.66 6.03
C GLN A 132 6.63 -16.66 6.93
N ALA A 133 5.54 -17.24 6.44
CA ALA A 133 4.73 -18.19 7.19
C ALA A 133 5.27 -19.63 7.15
N GLU A 134 6.28 -19.93 6.33
CA GLU A 134 6.90 -21.25 6.25
C GLU A 134 7.44 -21.66 7.62
N GLY A 135 7.10 -22.88 8.05
CA GLY A 135 7.50 -23.42 9.35
C GLY A 135 6.71 -22.91 10.55
N LYS A 136 5.71 -22.06 10.36
CA LYS A 136 4.79 -21.65 11.41
C LYS A 136 3.52 -22.52 11.36
N GLU A 137 3.17 -23.11 12.49
CA GLU A 137 2.04 -24.03 12.57
C GLU A 137 0.68 -23.35 12.65
N ASP A 138 0.63 -22.10 13.09
CA ASP A 138 -0.62 -21.39 13.36
C ASP A 138 -0.66 -20.00 12.74
N GLY A 139 -1.84 -19.62 12.26
CA GLY A 139 -2.18 -18.28 11.87
C GLY A 139 -2.18 -18.01 10.37
N ALA A 140 -2.74 -16.88 10.02
CA ALA A 140 -2.74 -16.37 8.65
C ALA A 140 -1.34 -15.88 8.27
N ALA A 141 -0.96 -16.11 7.01
CA ALA A 141 0.31 -15.61 6.45
C ALA A 141 0.35 -14.08 6.39
N GLY A 142 -0.82 -13.43 6.32
CA GLY A 142 -0.98 -11.98 6.25
C GLY A 142 -2.39 -11.60 5.84
N SER A 143 -2.62 -10.31 5.66
CA SER A 143 -3.92 -9.78 5.23
C SER A 143 -3.75 -8.80 4.08
N ILE A 144 -4.59 -8.92 3.06
CA ILE A 144 -4.67 -7.99 1.94
C ILE A 144 -6.06 -7.35 1.94
N ILE A 145 -6.11 -6.03 2.00
CA ILE A 145 -7.34 -5.24 2.06
C ILE A 145 -7.43 -4.38 0.82
N ASN A 146 -8.51 -4.54 0.06
CA ASN A 146 -8.78 -3.74 -1.11
C ASN A 146 -9.89 -2.73 -0.81
N LEU A 147 -9.58 -1.44 -0.98
CA LEU A 147 -10.61 -0.40 -0.89
C LEU A 147 -11.40 -0.37 -2.19
N SER A 148 -12.71 -0.39 -2.06
CA SER A 148 -13.64 -0.40 -3.18
C SER A 148 -14.69 0.68 -3.00
N SER A 149 -15.40 0.97 -4.09
CA SER A 149 -16.53 1.91 -4.10
C SER A 149 -17.65 1.31 -4.94
N ILE A 150 -18.86 1.60 -4.55
CA ILE A 150 -20.08 1.26 -5.29
C ILE A 150 -20.62 2.47 -6.04
#